data_0df607277005a014a5533340871aed72
#
_entry.id   0df607277005a014a5533340871aed72
#
_cell.length_a   1.000
_cell.length_b   1.000
_cell.length_c   1.000
_cell.angle_alpha   90.00
_cell.angle_beta   90.00
_cell.angle_gamma   90.00
#
_symmetry.space_group_name_H-M   'P 1'
#
loop_
_entity.id
_entity.type
_entity.pdbx_description
1 polymer ?
#
loop_
_entity_poly.entity_id
_entity_poly.type
_entity_poly.pdbx_seq_one_letter_code
_entity_poly.pdbx_strand_id
1 'polypeptide(L)'
;MIANLKHWKIGAASIATLLGMLAFSAPAAVARSVKATDTGHLHYVSASGSLLLEEGRASGTLPGSMRVHLNVGVTLSGNFTIYTRGGTIKGHGSATPHGSGVYESFAGSLIATGGTGRYTHAHGRAGLYGTFNRNTYALTVQTTGTLSY
;
A
#
# COMPACT_ATOMS: atom_id res chain seq x y z
N MET A 1 -22.08 -23.22 -87.96
CA MET A 1 -22.42 -24.27 -87.02
C MET A 1 -22.17 -23.70 -85.61
N ILE A 2 -23.20 -23.63 -84.83
CA ILE A 2 -23.29 -22.84 -83.64
C ILE A 2 -23.05 -23.79 -82.43
N ALA A 3 -22.10 -23.53 -81.58
CA ALA A 3 -21.89 -24.24 -80.32
C ALA A 3 -22.26 -23.34 -79.17
N ASN A 4 -23.28 -23.72 -78.49
CA ASN A 4 -23.79 -23.10 -77.25
C ASN A 4 -22.85 -23.29 -76.09
N LEU A 5 -22.35 -22.20 -75.49
CA LEU A 5 -21.68 -22.22 -74.22
C LEU A 5 -22.70 -21.97 -73.08
N LYS A 6 -22.91 -23.00 -72.29
CA LYS A 6 -23.70 -22.97 -71.07
C LYS A 6 -22.96 -22.20 -69.98
N HIS A 7 -23.58 -21.13 -69.49
CA HIS A 7 -23.10 -20.39 -68.32
C HIS A 7 -23.20 -21.18 -67.05
N TRP A 8 -22.09 -21.50 -66.43
CA TRP A 8 -22.06 -22.09 -65.08
C TRP A 8 -21.99 -20.96 -64.04
N LYS A 9 -23.04 -20.79 -63.28
CA LYS A 9 -23.07 -19.87 -62.11
C LYS A 9 -22.40 -20.55 -60.96
N ILE A 10 -21.22 -20.09 -60.57
CA ILE A 10 -20.54 -20.48 -59.35
C ILE A 10 -21.15 -19.64 -58.22
N GLY A 11 -21.91 -20.30 -57.34
CA GLY A 11 -22.43 -19.70 -56.12
C GLY A 11 -21.31 -19.52 -55.13
N ALA A 12 -21.04 -18.25 -54.75
CA ALA A 12 -20.13 -17.94 -53.68
C ALA A 12 -20.80 -18.31 -52.29
N ALA A 13 -20.30 -19.36 -51.71
CA ALA A 13 -20.68 -19.69 -50.32
C ALA A 13 -19.86 -18.76 -49.36
N SER A 14 -20.55 -17.81 -48.75
CA SER A 14 -19.98 -16.96 -47.71
C SER A 14 -19.81 -17.80 -46.42
N ILE A 15 -18.58 -18.13 -46.11
CA ILE A 15 -18.25 -18.73 -44.79
C ILE A 15 -18.18 -17.57 -43.78
N ALA A 16 -19.25 -17.39 -43.03
CA ALA A 16 -19.24 -16.50 -41.85
C ALA A 16 -18.42 -17.15 -40.73
N THR A 17 -17.20 -16.74 -40.57
CA THR A 17 -16.35 -17.12 -39.44
C THR A 17 -16.85 -16.42 -38.19
N LEU A 18 -17.63 -17.09 -37.34
CA LEU A 18 -17.94 -16.62 -35.98
C LEU A 18 -16.64 -16.68 -35.16
N LEU A 19 -15.95 -15.58 -35.02
CA LEU A 19 -14.95 -15.41 -33.95
C LEU A 19 -15.70 -15.30 -32.62
N GLY A 20 -15.83 -16.39 -31.92
CA GLY A 20 -16.26 -16.41 -30.52
C GLY A 20 -15.19 -15.72 -29.68
N MET A 21 -15.43 -14.46 -29.26
CA MET A 21 -14.67 -13.82 -28.20
C MET A 21 -14.97 -14.55 -26.89
N LEU A 22 -14.09 -15.45 -26.49
CA LEU A 22 -14.02 -15.95 -25.13
C LEU A 22 -13.61 -14.79 -24.24
N ALA A 23 -14.58 -14.10 -23.67
CA ALA A 23 -14.35 -13.15 -22.58
C ALA A 23 -13.88 -13.96 -21.37
N PHE A 24 -12.57 -14.03 -21.17
CA PHE A 24 -12.01 -14.50 -19.91
C PHE A 24 -12.36 -13.46 -18.84
N SER A 25 -13.45 -13.71 -18.12
CA SER A 25 -13.73 -13.00 -16.87
C SER A 25 -12.63 -13.37 -15.89
N ALA A 26 -11.63 -12.53 -15.73
CA ALA A 26 -10.68 -12.68 -14.66
C ALA A 26 -11.47 -12.68 -13.34
N PRO A 27 -11.26 -13.66 -12.44
CA PRO A 27 -11.93 -13.64 -11.15
C PRO A 27 -11.58 -12.33 -10.45
N ALA A 28 -12.62 -11.60 -10.04
CA ALA A 28 -12.41 -10.39 -9.24
C ALA A 28 -11.62 -10.80 -7.99
N ALA A 29 -10.43 -10.22 -7.80
CA ALA A 29 -9.64 -10.47 -6.61
C ALA A 29 -10.48 -10.03 -5.40
N VAL A 30 -10.85 -10.98 -4.55
CA VAL A 30 -11.57 -10.68 -3.32
C VAL A 30 -10.62 -9.93 -2.41
N ALA A 31 -10.91 -8.66 -2.14
CA ALA A 31 -10.12 -7.86 -1.23
C ALA A 31 -10.14 -8.51 0.15
N ARG A 32 -8.96 -8.85 0.65
CA ARG A 32 -8.80 -9.39 2.01
C ARG A 32 -8.75 -8.23 3.00
N SER A 33 -9.65 -8.23 3.98
CA SER A 33 -9.62 -7.28 5.08
C SER A 33 -9.11 -7.97 6.34
N VAL A 34 -8.14 -7.35 7.02
CA VAL A 34 -7.56 -7.86 8.27
C VAL A 34 -7.56 -6.76 9.33
N LYS A 35 -7.80 -7.14 10.58
CA LYS A 35 -7.50 -6.30 11.73
C LYS A 35 -5.98 -6.34 11.94
N ALA A 36 -5.34 -5.19 11.86
CA ALA A 36 -3.89 -5.06 12.01
C ALA A 36 -3.56 -4.40 13.33
N THR A 37 -2.67 -5.03 14.09
CA THR A 37 -2.08 -4.47 15.31
C THR A 37 -0.59 -4.69 15.22
N ASP A 38 0.17 -3.59 15.19
CA ASP A 38 1.60 -3.62 14.95
C ASP A 38 2.34 -2.67 15.89
N THR A 39 3.58 -3.02 16.22
CA THR A 39 4.50 -2.19 16.98
C THR A 39 5.76 -1.97 16.16
N GLY A 40 6.17 -0.71 15.99
CA GLY A 40 7.40 -0.30 15.34
C GLY A 40 8.39 0.26 16.35
N HIS A 41 9.64 -0.17 16.25
CA HIS A 41 10.78 0.40 16.97
C HIS A 41 11.73 0.97 15.93
N LEU A 42 11.86 2.30 15.92
CA LEU A 42 12.65 3.01 14.94
C LEU A 42 13.79 3.79 15.63
N HIS A 43 14.85 3.99 14.89
CA HIS A 43 15.99 4.78 15.29
C HIS A 43 16.32 5.82 14.21
N TYR A 44 16.92 6.89 14.62
CA TYR A 44 17.36 7.97 13.76
C TYR A 44 18.45 7.52 12.78
N VAL A 45 18.32 7.92 11.53
CA VAL A 45 19.31 7.70 10.48
C VAL A 45 19.92 9.02 10.01
N SER A 46 19.09 10.01 9.67
CA SER A 46 19.52 11.30 9.17
C SER A 46 18.45 12.37 9.32
N ALA A 47 18.84 13.64 9.20
CA ALA A 47 17.93 14.77 9.17
C ALA A 47 18.26 15.73 8.03
N SER A 48 17.22 16.39 7.51
CA SER A 48 17.31 17.50 6.58
C SER A 48 16.28 18.56 6.99
N GLY A 49 16.73 19.59 7.71
CA GLY A 49 15.82 20.53 8.36
C GLY A 49 14.94 19.86 9.41
N SER A 50 13.63 20.04 9.31
CA SER A 50 12.65 19.38 10.21
C SER A 50 12.28 17.95 9.82
N LEU A 51 12.80 17.46 8.68
CA LEU A 51 12.52 16.12 8.18
C LEU A 51 13.56 15.14 8.71
N LEU A 52 13.11 14.16 9.48
CA LEU A 52 13.92 13.05 9.99
C LEU A 52 13.68 11.80 9.15
N LEU A 53 14.74 11.05 8.89
CA LEU A 53 14.66 9.68 8.39
C LEU A 53 14.87 8.74 9.57
N GLU A 54 13.87 7.90 9.79
CA GLU A 54 13.83 6.88 10.83
C GLU A 54 13.75 5.49 10.19
N GLU A 55 14.50 4.55 10.69
CA GLU A 55 14.45 3.15 10.24
C GLU A 55 14.33 2.20 11.42
N GLY A 56 13.72 1.04 11.19
CA GLY A 56 13.57 0.05 12.25
C GLY A 56 12.79 -1.18 11.82
N ARG A 57 12.18 -1.82 12.80
CA ARG A 57 11.40 -3.04 12.59
C ARG A 57 9.97 -2.85 13.08
N ALA A 58 9.05 -3.37 12.28
CA ALA A 58 7.66 -3.59 12.66
C ALA A 58 7.47 -5.05 13.06
N SER A 59 6.70 -5.27 14.10
CA SER A 59 6.28 -6.58 14.61
C SER A 59 4.78 -6.58 14.85
N GLY A 60 4.13 -7.73 14.72
CA GLY A 60 2.69 -7.88 14.86
C GLY A 60 2.05 -8.54 13.64
N THR A 61 0.98 -7.97 13.16
CA THR A 61 0.23 -8.49 12.00
C THR A 61 0.99 -8.35 10.67
N LEU A 62 1.80 -7.28 10.55
CA LEU A 62 2.55 -6.90 9.35
C LEU A 62 4.05 -6.80 9.63
N PRO A 63 4.71 -7.93 10.00
CA PRO A 63 6.11 -7.90 10.39
C PRO A 63 7.02 -7.57 9.20
N GLY A 64 8.06 -6.78 9.48
CA GLY A 64 9.03 -6.40 8.45
C GLY A 64 9.98 -5.30 8.89
N SER A 65 10.80 -4.80 7.96
CA SER A 65 11.54 -3.55 8.17
C SER A 65 10.65 -2.35 7.85
N MET A 66 10.94 -1.24 8.50
CA MET A 66 10.13 -0.02 8.41
C MET A 66 11.03 1.19 8.17
N ARG A 67 10.58 2.08 7.30
CA ARG A 67 11.20 3.37 7.05
C ARG A 67 10.14 4.46 7.16
N VAL A 68 10.47 5.52 7.89
CA VAL A 68 9.58 6.67 8.09
C VAL A 68 10.35 7.96 7.78
N HIS A 69 9.73 8.81 6.97
CA HIS A 69 10.13 10.19 6.82
C HIS A 69 9.22 11.03 7.70
N LEU A 70 9.75 11.46 8.84
CA LEU A 70 9.01 12.15 9.89
C LEU A 70 9.30 13.64 9.86
N ASN A 71 8.29 14.47 9.76
CA ASN A 71 8.36 15.91 9.96
C ASN A 71 8.00 16.23 11.42
N VAL A 72 8.94 16.82 12.15
CA VAL A 72 8.79 17.17 13.56
C VAL A 72 8.50 18.67 13.67
N GLY A 73 7.26 18.99 14.05
CA GLY A 73 6.78 20.34 14.25
C GLY A 73 5.84 20.39 15.45
N VAL A 74 4.88 21.32 15.43
CA VAL A 74 3.78 21.36 16.40
C VAL A 74 2.93 20.09 16.33
N THR A 75 2.84 19.52 15.13
CA THR A 75 2.27 18.20 14.85
C THR A 75 3.35 17.32 14.25
N LEU A 76 3.40 16.06 14.64
CA LEU A 76 4.19 15.05 13.97
C LEU A 76 3.43 14.61 12.71
N SER A 77 4.09 14.60 11.56
CA SER A 77 3.50 14.07 10.33
C SER A 77 4.55 13.33 9.53
N GLY A 78 4.17 12.32 8.79
CA GLY A 78 5.17 11.57 8.03
C GLY A 78 4.59 10.55 7.07
N ASN A 79 5.48 10.11 6.18
CA ASN A 79 5.22 9.01 5.26
C ASN A 79 5.97 7.77 5.74
N PHE A 80 5.32 6.62 5.66
CA PHE A 80 5.93 5.35 6.05
C PHE A 80 5.94 4.36 4.90
N THR A 81 6.89 3.45 4.94
CA THR A 81 6.94 2.24 4.12
C THR A 81 7.31 1.06 5.01
N ILE A 82 6.50 0.01 4.99
CA ILE A 82 6.78 -1.27 5.65
C ILE A 82 7.15 -2.27 4.56
N TYR A 83 8.31 -2.91 4.70
CA TYR A 83 8.84 -3.92 3.78
C TYR A 83 8.57 -5.30 4.37
N THR A 84 7.59 -6.00 3.82
CA THR A 84 7.18 -7.35 4.27
C THR A 84 7.61 -8.41 3.25
N ARG A 85 7.46 -9.69 3.60
CA ARG A 85 7.67 -10.79 2.64
C ARG A 85 6.72 -10.77 1.44
N GLY A 86 5.52 -10.17 1.59
CA GLY A 86 4.50 -10.14 0.53
C GLY A 86 4.56 -8.91 -0.36
N GLY A 87 5.47 -7.99 -0.11
CA GLY A 87 5.58 -6.70 -0.78
C GLY A 87 5.69 -5.55 0.21
N THR A 88 5.53 -4.32 -0.28
CA THR A 88 5.57 -3.13 0.57
C THR A 88 4.18 -2.60 0.86
N ILE A 89 4.02 -1.94 2.01
CA ILE A 89 2.84 -1.15 2.36
C ILE A 89 3.30 0.28 2.56
N LYS A 90 2.61 1.23 1.93
CA LYS A 90 2.92 2.66 2.01
C LYS A 90 1.74 3.43 2.54
N GLY A 91 2.03 4.54 3.20
CA GLY A 91 1.00 5.43 3.68
C GLY A 91 1.59 6.66 4.36
N HIS A 92 0.71 7.38 5.03
CA HIS A 92 1.07 8.56 5.78
C HIS A 92 0.31 8.59 7.11
N GLY A 93 0.82 9.38 8.03
CA GLY A 93 0.19 9.55 9.32
C GLY A 93 0.45 10.94 9.89
N SER A 94 -0.34 11.29 10.88
CA SER A 94 -0.14 12.48 11.70
C SER A 94 -0.52 12.19 13.15
N ALA A 95 0.18 12.85 14.06
CA ALA A 95 -0.05 12.71 15.49
C ALA A 95 0.23 14.01 16.23
N THR A 96 -0.46 14.22 17.32
CA THR A 96 -0.26 15.34 18.22
C THR A 96 0.65 14.90 19.36
N PRO A 97 1.79 15.58 19.59
CA PRO A 97 2.63 15.33 20.75
C PRO A 97 1.94 15.75 22.04
N HIS A 98 2.23 15.02 23.10
CA HIS A 98 1.76 15.30 24.46
C HIS A 98 2.95 15.22 25.43
N GLY A 99 3.16 16.27 26.20
CA GLY A 99 4.26 16.37 27.15
C GLY A 99 5.32 17.37 26.71
N SER A 100 6.31 17.58 27.58
CA SER A 100 7.37 18.57 27.37
C SER A 100 8.75 18.10 27.83
N GLY A 101 8.91 16.80 28.06
CA GLY A 101 10.14 16.18 28.53
C GLY A 101 11.00 15.58 27.43
N VAL A 102 12.03 14.85 27.84
CA VAL A 102 12.89 14.07 26.92
C VAL A 102 12.08 13.02 26.17
N TYR A 103 11.12 12.43 26.85
CA TYR A 103 10.18 11.50 26.25
C TYR A 103 8.83 12.17 26.08
N GLU A 104 8.38 12.30 24.86
CA GLU A 104 7.05 12.76 24.54
C GLU A 104 6.19 11.59 24.05
N SER A 105 4.99 11.49 24.59
CA SER A 105 3.97 10.62 24.00
C SER A 105 3.30 11.34 22.82
N PHE A 106 2.73 10.58 21.91
CA PHE A 106 1.93 11.13 20.84
C PHE A 106 0.75 10.21 20.51
N ALA A 107 -0.32 10.81 20.01
CA ALA A 107 -1.50 10.09 19.55
C ALA A 107 -2.01 10.70 18.23
N GLY A 108 -2.53 9.86 17.36
CA GLY A 108 -3.00 10.30 16.05
C GLY A 108 -3.58 9.19 15.21
N SER A 109 -3.42 9.31 13.90
CA SER A 109 -3.92 8.32 12.94
C SER A 109 -2.96 8.13 11.78
N LEU A 110 -3.06 6.97 11.13
CA LEU A 110 -2.39 6.69 9.88
C LEU A 110 -3.37 6.15 8.83
N ILE A 111 -2.99 6.33 7.57
CA ILE A 111 -3.74 5.86 6.40
C ILE A 111 -2.75 5.09 5.51
N ALA A 112 -3.09 3.83 5.21
CA ALA A 112 -2.43 3.07 4.16
C ALA A 112 -3.04 3.46 2.80
N THR A 113 -2.18 3.73 1.82
CA THR A 113 -2.60 4.26 0.51
C THR A 113 -2.20 3.38 -0.66
N GLY A 114 -1.50 2.29 -0.41
CA GLY A 114 -1.05 1.36 -1.44
C GLY A 114 0.22 0.62 -1.04
N GLY A 115 0.85 0.01 -2.03
CA GLY A 115 2.08 -0.74 -1.84
C GLY A 115 2.51 -1.47 -3.09
N THR A 116 3.20 -2.58 -2.91
CA THR A 116 3.64 -3.48 -3.98
C THR A 116 3.33 -4.92 -3.67
N GLY A 117 3.47 -5.80 -4.64
CA GLY A 117 3.18 -7.22 -4.48
C GLY A 117 1.71 -7.43 -4.12
N ARG A 118 1.43 -8.24 -3.12
CA ARG A 118 0.05 -8.50 -2.68
C ARG A 118 -0.64 -7.28 -2.06
N TYR A 119 0.11 -6.22 -1.76
CA TYR A 119 -0.38 -4.97 -1.17
C TYR A 119 -0.54 -3.84 -2.20
N THR A 120 -0.52 -4.12 -3.49
CA THR A 120 -0.66 -3.12 -4.56
C THR A 120 -1.91 -2.25 -4.39
N HIS A 121 -3.00 -2.83 -3.92
CA HIS A 121 -4.27 -2.14 -3.67
C HIS A 121 -4.55 -1.92 -2.19
N ALA A 122 -3.51 -1.97 -1.34
CA ALA A 122 -3.66 -1.81 0.09
C ALA A 122 -4.25 -0.45 0.45
N HIS A 123 -5.25 -0.46 1.29
CA HIS A 123 -5.89 0.73 1.85
C HIS A 123 -6.42 0.41 3.25
N GLY A 124 -6.40 1.41 4.11
CA GLY A 124 -6.88 1.21 5.47
C GLY A 124 -6.58 2.39 6.38
N ARG A 125 -7.08 2.30 7.59
CA ARG A 125 -6.90 3.30 8.63
C ARG A 125 -6.56 2.63 9.96
N ALA A 126 -5.70 3.27 10.74
CA ALA A 126 -5.38 2.84 12.09
C ALA A 126 -5.20 4.02 13.03
N GLY A 127 -5.51 3.79 14.30
CA GLY A 127 -5.03 4.65 15.38
C GLY A 127 -3.52 4.50 15.51
N LEU A 128 -2.87 5.60 15.84
CA LEU A 128 -1.43 5.74 15.98
C LEU A 128 -1.11 6.34 17.34
N TYR A 129 -0.27 5.70 18.12
CA TYR A 129 0.22 6.22 19.40
C TYR A 129 1.61 5.69 19.70
N GLY A 130 2.36 6.39 20.54
CA GLY A 130 3.72 5.97 20.85
C GLY A 130 4.48 6.99 21.67
N THR A 131 5.80 6.84 21.65
CA THR A 131 6.74 7.72 22.33
C THR A 131 7.88 8.10 21.41
N PHE A 132 8.33 9.33 21.57
CA PHE A 132 9.46 9.91 20.86
C PHE A 132 10.48 10.42 21.86
N ASN A 133 11.74 10.04 21.70
CA ASN A 133 12.84 10.54 22.53
C ASN A 133 13.51 11.72 21.83
N ARG A 134 13.42 12.91 22.41
CA ARG A 134 13.97 14.15 21.83
C ARG A 134 15.49 14.20 21.77
N ASN A 135 16.19 13.41 22.62
CA ASN A 135 17.65 13.40 22.63
C ASN A 135 18.24 12.45 21.59
N THR A 136 17.64 11.30 21.41
CA THR A 136 18.11 10.23 20.51
C THR A 136 17.33 10.13 19.23
N TYR A 137 16.17 10.80 19.15
CA TYR A 137 15.17 10.67 18.09
C TYR A 137 14.58 9.26 17.94
N ALA A 138 14.80 8.39 18.92
CA ALA A 138 14.22 7.06 18.89
C ALA A 138 12.70 7.14 19.01
N LEU A 139 12.01 6.37 18.16
CA LEU A 139 10.56 6.37 18.02
C LEU A 139 10.01 4.98 18.27
N THR A 140 9.08 4.86 19.19
CA THR A 140 8.27 3.65 19.35
C THR A 140 6.83 3.97 18.94
N VAL A 141 6.30 3.18 18.03
CA VAL A 141 4.98 3.38 17.42
C VAL A 141 4.13 2.15 17.66
N GLN A 142 2.89 2.34 18.06
CA GLN A 142 1.88 1.30 18.12
C GLN A 142 0.70 1.69 17.24
N THR A 143 0.18 0.74 16.49
CA THR A 143 -0.95 0.95 15.58
C THR A 143 -2.00 -0.11 15.76
N THR A 144 -3.27 0.28 15.69
CA THR A 144 -4.40 -0.65 15.68
C THR A 144 -5.46 -0.14 14.70
N GLY A 145 -5.84 -0.97 13.75
CA GLY A 145 -6.82 -0.59 12.73
C GLY A 145 -7.20 -1.72 11.79
N THR A 146 -7.62 -1.35 10.60
CA THR A 146 -7.98 -2.30 9.53
C THR A 146 -7.18 -2.02 8.26
N LEU A 147 -6.77 -3.08 7.59
CA LEU A 147 -6.10 -3.05 6.29
C LEU A 147 -6.84 -3.97 5.32
N SER A 148 -7.17 -3.45 4.14
CA SER A 148 -7.71 -4.23 3.02
C SER A 148 -6.67 -4.29 1.90
N TYR A 149 -6.46 -5.46 1.29
CA TYR A 149 -5.48 -5.68 0.21
C TYR A 149 -5.80 -6.93 -0.61
#